data_29d2baa1946a6726b83f6ebf26ad252d
#
_entry.id   29d2baa1946a6726b83f6ebf26ad252d
#
_cell.length_a   1.000
_cell.length_b   1.000
_cell.length_c   1.000
_cell.angle_alpha   90.00
_cell.angle_beta   90.00
_cell.angle_gamma   90.00
#
_symmetry.space_group_name_H-M   'P 1'
#
loop_
_entity.id
_entity.type
_entity.pdbx_description
1 polymer ?
#
loop_
_entity_poly.entity_id
_entity_poly.type
_entity_poly.pdbx_seq_one_letter_code
_entity_poly.pdbx_strand_id
1 'polypeptide(L)'
;MYRLAKTTCLVCMLLMLIPMNASAGIKGKKASRFDWTPVINAIIEVESEGDAKAVDKSGKSCGCMQITPLLVKECNRILDLRKSSKRYSMKDRFSVRKSKEMFLLYQSFYNPKNDVELAIRSWNGGINFTKRGTQKYYRKVMSKMK
;
A
#
# COMPACT_ATOMS: atom_id res chain seq x y z
N MET A 1 -61.80 -43.07 -29.31
CA MET A 1 -62.19 -42.03 -30.28
C MET A 1 -62.73 -40.81 -29.53
N TYR A 2 -61.86 -39.88 -29.03
CA TYR A 2 -62.28 -38.59 -28.50
C TYR A 2 -61.28 -37.50 -28.91
N ARG A 3 -61.87 -36.46 -29.49
CA ARG A 3 -61.17 -35.36 -30.17
C ARG A 3 -60.55 -34.39 -29.15
N LEU A 4 -59.33 -33.93 -29.42
CA LEU A 4 -58.67 -32.82 -28.78
C LEU A 4 -59.39 -31.51 -29.08
N ALA A 5 -59.70 -30.77 -28.03
CA ALA A 5 -60.01 -29.36 -28.14
C ALA A 5 -58.73 -28.53 -27.83
N LYS A 6 -58.29 -27.77 -28.85
CA LYS A 6 -57.21 -26.81 -28.73
C LYS A 6 -57.73 -25.54 -28.09
N THR A 7 -57.27 -25.21 -26.87
CA THR A 7 -57.53 -23.91 -26.27
C THR A 7 -56.26 -23.07 -26.40
N THR A 8 -56.31 -22.14 -27.33
CA THR A 8 -55.27 -21.15 -27.55
C THR A 8 -55.42 -20.06 -26.49
N CYS A 9 -54.54 -20.03 -25.48
CA CYS A 9 -54.51 -18.95 -24.50
C CYS A 9 -53.59 -17.84 -25.06
N LEU A 10 -54.21 -16.76 -25.47
CA LEU A 10 -53.52 -15.54 -25.92
C LEU A 10 -53.08 -14.77 -24.67
N VAL A 11 -51.84 -14.95 -24.23
CA VAL A 11 -51.27 -14.14 -23.15
C VAL A 11 -50.80 -12.83 -23.76
N CYS A 12 -51.54 -11.77 -23.50
CA CYS A 12 -51.15 -10.41 -23.80
C CYS A 12 -49.84 -10.04 -23.07
N MET A 13 -48.78 -9.92 -23.85
CA MET A 13 -47.48 -9.44 -23.37
C MET A 13 -47.50 -7.92 -23.26
N LEU A 14 -47.91 -7.43 -22.08
CA LEU A 14 -47.87 -6.01 -21.73
C LEU A 14 -46.40 -5.62 -21.47
N LEU A 15 -45.73 -5.08 -22.47
CA LEU A 15 -44.43 -4.47 -22.37
C LEU A 15 -44.53 -3.21 -21.49
N MET A 16 -44.24 -3.34 -20.20
CA MET A 16 -43.97 -2.21 -19.34
C MET A 16 -42.66 -1.55 -19.76
N LEU A 17 -42.78 -0.43 -20.49
CA LEU A 17 -41.68 0.51 -20.71
C LEU A 17 -41.32 1.13 -19.35
N ILE A 18 -40.35 0.55 -18.66
CA ILE A 18 -39.73 1.18 -17.48
C ILE A 18 -38.82 2.28 -18.00
N PRO A 19 -39.04 3.56 -17.66
CA PRO A 19 -38.08 4.60 -18.01
C PRO A 19 -36.76 4.29 -17.25
N MET A 20 -35.71 4.01 -17.99
CA MET A 20 -34.37 4.00 -17.44
C MET A 20 -34.05 5.42 -16.98
N ASN A 21 -34.32 5.70 -15.71
CA ASN A 21 -33.78 6.88 -15.06
C ASN A 21 -32.25 6.77 -15.13
N ALA A 22 -31.65 7.66 -15.91
CA ALA A 22 -30.21 7.86 -15.95
C ALA A 22 -29.74 8.07 -14.50
N SER A 23 -29.08 7.06 -13.96
CA SER A 23 -28.40 7.15 -12.69
C SER A 23 -27.32 8.23 -12.82
N ALA A 24 -27.63 9.42 -12.31
CA ALA A 24 -26.63 10.48 -12.16
C ALA A 24 -25.46 9.89 -11.40
N GLY A 25 -24.33 9.71 -12.08
CA GLY A 25 -23.15 9.17 -11.51
C GLY A 25 -22.76 9.97 -10.27
N ILE A 26 -22.95 9.38 -9.11
CA ILE A 26 -22.34 9.83 -7.86
C ILE A 26 -20.85 9.74 -8.13
N LYS A 27 -20.22 10.88 -8.47
CA LYS A 27 -18.76 11.02 -8.45
C LYS A 27 -18.34 10.76 -7.01
N GLY A 28 -18.10 9.50 -6.68
CA GLY A 28 -17.53 9.10 -5.42
C GLY A 28 -16.28 9.94 -5.18
N LYS A 29 -16.31 10.79 -4.17
CA LYS A 29 -15.15 11.58 -3.73
C LYS A 29 -14.07 10.55 -3.45
N LYS A 30 -13.07 10.46 -4.34
CA LYS A 30 -11.93 9.54 -4.20
C LYS A 30 -11.32 9.89 -2.83
N ALA A 31 -11.45 8.99 -1.86
CA ALA A 31 -10.88 9.23 -0.53
C ALA A 31 -9.43 9.67 -0.72
N SER A 32 -9.07 10.83 -0.19
CA SER A 32 -7.72 11.37 -0.36
C SER A 32 -6.74 10.36 0.25
N ARG A 33 -5.86 9.82 -0.58
CA ARG A 33 -4.80 8.92 -0.11
C ARG A 33 -3.90 9.71 0.82
N PHE A 34 -3.58 9.17 2.00
CA PHE A 34 -2.65 9.81 2.93
C PHE A 34 -1.31 10.09 2.23
N ASP A 35 -0.80 11.32 2.35
CA ASP A 35 0.47 11.72 1.74
C ASP A 35 1.65 11.35 2.65
N TRP A 36 2.34 10.30 2.28
CA TRP A 36 3.56 9.84 2.95
C TRP A 36 4.83 10.57 2.53
N THR A 37 4.74 11.49 1.57
CA THR A 37 5.93 12.16 0.98
C THR A 37 6.80 12.86 2.02
N PRO A 38 6.28 13.64 2.99
CA PRO A 38 7.11 14.28 4.01
C PRO A 38 7.88 13.27 4.86
N VAL A 39 7.21 12.19 5.29
CA VAL A 39 7.82 11.13 6.12
C VAL A 39 8.90 10.38 5.33
N ILE A 40 8.61 9.98 4.10
CA ILE A 40 9.55 9.26 3.23
C ILE A 40 10.80 10.11 2.96
N ASN A 41 10.63 11.39 2.65
CA ASN A 41 11.77 12.26 2.38
C ASN A 41 12.64 12.47 3.63
N ALA A 42 12.02 12.65 4.80
CA ALA A 42 12.74 12.77 6.05
C ALA A 42 13.51 11.48 6.42
N ILE A 43 12.92 10.31 6.19
CA ILE A 43 13.60 9.02 6.37
C ILE A 43 14.79 8.90 5.42
N ILE A 44 14.63 9.18 4.13
CA ILE A 44 15.72 9.14 3.15
C ILE A 44 16.89 10.04 3.56
N GLU A 45 16.58 11.25 4.01
CA GLU A 45 17.59 12.21 4.49
C GLU A 45 18.37 11.67 5.71
N VAL A 46 17.65 11.02 6.65
CA VAL A 46 18.25 10.47 7.88
C VAL A 46 19.08 9.22 7.61
N GLU A 47 18.64 8.36 6.67
CA GLU A 47 19.29 7.07 6.39
C GLU A 47 20.54 7.18 5.54
N SER A 48 20.53 8.09 4.56
CA SER A 48 21.61 8.13 3.56
C SER A 48 21.87 9.50 2.94
N GLU A 49 21.22 10.57 3.41
CA GLU A 49 21.26 11.89 2.77
C GLU A 49 20.89 11.84 1.27
N GLY A 50 20.04 10.87 0.91
CA GLY A 50 19.55 10.67 -0.46
C GLY A 50 20.38 9.73 -1.33
N ASP A 51 21.50 9.18 -0.83
CA ASP A 51 22.37 8.28 -1.63
C ASP A 51 21.68 6.94 -1.91
N ALA A 52 21.30 6.75 -3.18
CA ALA A 52 20.70 5.51 -3.64
C ALA A 52 21.67 4.30 -3.65
N LYS A 53 22.98 4.53 -3.57
CA LYS A 53 24.02 3.49 -3.56
C LYS A 53 24.59 3.23 -2.16
N ALA A 54 24.11 3.94 -1.15
CA ALA A 54 24.57 3.77 0.22
C ALA A 54 24.50 2.31 0.67
N VAL A 55 25.53 1.87 1.36
CA VAL A 55 25.61 0.55 2.02
C VAL A 55 26.13 0.79 3.42
N ASP A 56 25.48 0.23 4.44
CA ASP A 56 25.94 0.35 5.80
C ASP A 56 27.26 -0.42 6.04
N LYS A 57 27.94 -0.15 7.16
CA LYS A 57 29.22 -0.81 7.50
C LYS A 57 29.13 -2.33 7.56
N SER A 58 27.97 -2.89 7.81
CA SER A 58 27.74 -4.34 7.87
C SER A 58 27.39 -4.96 6.52
N GLY A 59 27.15 -4.16 5.48
CA GLY A 59 26.67 -4.60 4.17
C GLY A 59 25.20 -5.07 4.15
N LYS A 60 24.48 -4.94 5.27
CA LYS A 60 23.11 -5.45 5.39
C LYS A 60 22.06 -4.46 4.91
N SER A 61 22.22 -3.19 5.23
CA SER A 61 21.28 -2.13 4.86
C SER A 61 21.76 -1.42 3.61
N CYS A 62 20.88 -1.23 2.63
CA CYS A 62 21.28 -0.70 1.33
C CYS A 62 20.29 0.34 0.81
N GLY A 63 20.81 1.24 -0.04
CA GLY A 63 20.06 2.24 -0.79
C GLY A 63 19.60 3.42 0.06
N CYS A 64 18.86 4.32 -0.58
CA CYS A 64 18.47 5.59 0.04
C CYS A 64 17.64 5.45 1.32
N MET A 65 16.97 4.35 1.53
CA MET A 65 16.15 4.07 2.71
C MET A 65 16.73 2.97 3.61
N GLN A 66 17.99 2.56 3.38
CA GLN A 66 18.71 1.55 4.15
C GLN A 66 17.92 0.25 4.37
N ILE A 67 17.40 -0.29 3.26
CA ILE A 67 16.53 -1.48 3.27
C ILE A 67 17.35 -2.74 3.54
N THR A 68 16.91 -3.53 4.50
CA THR A 68 17.50 -4.82 4.86
C THR A 68 16.94 -5.97 4.01
N PRO A 69 17.65 -7.11 3.90
CA PRO A 69 17.12 -8.32 3.29
C PRO A 69 15.83 -8.82 3.95
N LEU A 70 15.71 -8.62 5.27
CA LEU A 70 14.51 -9.01 6.01
C LEU A 70 13.28 -8.22 5.55
N LEU A 71 13.42 -6.91 5.32
CA LEU A 71 12.33 -6.09 4.81
C LEU A 71 11.90 -6.52 3.39
N VAL A 72 12.85 -6.86 2.51
CA VAL A 72 12.53 -7.39 1.17
C VAL A 72 11.71 -8.68 1.27
N LYS A 73 12.12 -9.62 2.15
CA LYS A 73 11.38 -10.85 2.42
C LYS A 73 9.98 -10.55 2.94
N GLU A 74 9.85 -9.61 3.87
CA GLU A 74 8.58 -9.22 4.44
C GLU A 74 7.64 -8.57 3.43
N CYS A 75 8.16 -7.69 2.57
CA CYS A 75 7.38 -7.13 1.46
C CYS A 75 6.87 -8.22 0.52
N ASN A 76 7.69 -9.21 0.19
CA ASN A 76 7.27 -10.34 -0.64
C ASN A 76 6.21 -11.20 0.06
N ARG A 77 6.34 -11.45 1.37
CA ARG A 77 5.32 -12.15 2.16
C ARG A 77 3.97 -11.40 2.12
N ILE A 78 3.98 -10.09 2.26
CA ILE A 78 2.77 -9.26 2.16
C ILE A 78 2.14 -9.38 0.77
N LEU A 79 2.96 -9.38 -0.29
CA LEU A 79 2.49 -9.56 -1.67
C LEU A 79 1.88 -10.94 -1.88
N ASP A 80 2.44 -12.01 -1.29
CA ASP A 80 1.87 -13.35 -1.32
C ASP A 80 0.48 -13.40 -0.67
N LEU A 81 0.34 -12.82 0.52
CA LEU A 81 -0.94 -12.72 1.21
C LEU A 81 -2.00 -11.97 0.40
N ARG A 82 -1.57 -11.01 -0.43
CA ARG A 82 -2.43 -10.25 -1.35
C ARG A 82 -2.62 -10.92 -2.70
N LYS A 83 -2.11 -12.14 -2.89
CA LYS A 83 -2.16 -12.88 -4.16
C LYS A 83 -1.62 -12.07 -5.35
N SER A 84 -0.62 -11.24 -5.11
CA SER A 84 0.03 -10.41 -6.13
C SER A 84 1.15 -11.19 -6.82
N SER A 85 1.28 -11.03 -8.14
CA SER A 85 2.41 -11.56 -8.90
C SER A 85 3.69 -10.72 -8.78
N LYS A 86 3.59 -9.50 -8.24
CA LYS A 86 4.74 -8.60 -8.04
C LYS A 86 5.72 -9.20 -7.04
N ARG A 87 7.03 -9.01 -7.30
CA ARG A 87 8.11 -9.42 -6.39
C ARG A 87 9.19 -8.35 -6.33
N TYR A 88 9.83 -8.25 -5.18
CA TYR A 88 11.02 -7.44 -4.96
C TYR A 88 12.25 -8.35 -4.86
N SER A 89 13.35 -7.89 -5.46
CA SER A 89 14.68 -8.52 -5.38
C SER A 89 15.61 -7.72 -4.49
N MET A 90 16.76 -8.30 -4.13
CA MET A 90 17.80 -7.60 -3.35
C MET A 90 18.36 -6.37 -4.08
N LYS A 91 18.36 -6.37 -5.43
CA LYS A 91 18.79 -5.24 -6.25
C LYS A 91 17.82 -4.05 -6.18
N ASP A 92 16.55 -4.30 -5.90
CA ASP A 92 15.53 -3.26 -5.81
C ASP A 92 15.76 -2.28 -4.63
N ARG A 93 16.57 -2.66 -3.65
CA ARG A 93 16.98 -1.81 -2.53
C ARG A 93 17.74 -0.55 -2.96
N PHE A 94 18.42 -0.61 -4.10
CA PHE A 94 19.16 0.51 -4.69
C PHE A 94 18.30 1.40 -5.60
N SER A 95 17.05 1.07 -5.81
CA SER A 95 16.11 1.87 -6.58
C SER A 95 15.28 2.76 -5.66
N VAL A 96 15.43 4.08 -5.75
CA VAL A 96 14.64 5.05 -4.96
C VAL A 96 13.15 4.78 -5.09
N ARG A 97 12.66 4.54 -6.32
CA ARG A 97 11.25 4.25 -6.58
C ARG A 97 10.80 2.96 -5.87
N LYS A 98 11.58 1.88 -6.00
CA LYS A 98 11.25 0.59 -5.37
C LYS A 98 11.34 0.65 -3.85
N SER A 99 12.30 1.39 -3.30
CA SER A 99 12.42 1.62 -1.86
C SER A 99 11.17 2.32 -1.29
N LYS A 100 10.70 3.38 -1.96
CA LYS A 100 9.44 4.06 -1.60
C LYS A 100 8.22 3.14 -1.72
N GLU A 101 8.15 2.30 -2.77
CA GLU A 101 7.08 1.33 -2.93
C GLU A 101 7.08 0.29 -1.79
N MET A 102 8.25 -0.21 -1.38
CA MET A 102 8.36 -1.15 -0.23
C MET A 102 7.93 -0.50 1.08
N PHE A 103 8.30 0.77 1.32
CA PHE A 103 7.80 1.53 2.48
C PHE A 103 6.27 1.60 2.46
N LEU A 104 5.68 2.04 1.36
CA LEU A 104 4.22 2.18 1.24
C LEU A 104 3.50 0.83 1.40
N LEU A 105 4.06 -0.24 0.85
CA LEU A 105 3.52 -1.59 1.00
C LEU A 105 3.54 -2.02 2.48
N TYR A 106 4.65 -1.83 3.17
CA TYR A 106 4.81 -2.15 4.58
C TYR A 106 3.82 -1.36 5.45
N GLN A 107 3.73 -0.03 5.27
CA GLN A 107 2.80 0.82 6.01
C GLN A 107 1.34 0.43 5.72
N SER A 108 0.99 0.10 4.49
CA SER A 108 -0.38 -0.30 4.14
C SER A 108 -0.82 -1.62 4.80
N PHE A 109 0.11 -2.40 5.33
CA PHE A 109 -0.17 -3.67 6.01
C PHE A 109 -0.14 -3.52 7.54
N TYR A 110 0.89 -2.86 8.07
CA TYR A 110 1.10 -2.76 9.51
C TYR A 110 0.56 -1.47 10.15
N ASN A 111 0.24 -0.46 9.32
CA ASN A 111 -0.20 0.85 9.78
C ASN A 111 -1.42 1.37 9.02
N PRO A 112 -2.55 0.66 9.08
CA PRO A 112 -3.75 1.01 8.30
C PRO A 112 -4.37 2.36 8.70
N LYS A 113 -4.03 2.88 9.88
CA LYS A 113 -4.49 4.18 10.38
C LYS A 113 -3.61 5.36 9.94
N ASN A 114 -2.52 5.09 9.21
CA ASN A 114 -1.54 6.10 8.77
C ASN A 114 -0.94 6.91 9.93
N ASP A 115 -0.62 6.27 11.03
CA ASP A 115 0.06 6.88 12.18
C ASP A 115 1.53 7.15 11.82
N VAL A 116 1.93 8.43 11.84
CA VAL A 116 3.28 8.88 11.48
C VAL A 116 4.33 8.41 12.49
N GLU A 117 4.02 8.44 13.80
CA GLU A 117 4.94 7.96 14.82
C GLU A 117 5.21 6.46 14.66
N LEU A 118 4.15 5.67 14.47
CA LEU A 118 4.27 4.24 14.21
C LEU A 118 5.11 3.98 12.96
N ALA A 119 4.89 4.72 11.88
CA ALA A 119 5.63 4.55 10.63
C ALA A 119 7.14 4.77 10.83
N ILE A 120 7.52 5.86 11.47
CA ILE A 120 8.92 6.21 11.71
C ILE A 120 9.60 5.19 12.64
N ARG A 121 8.95 4.85 13.76
CA ARG A 121 9.53 3.94 14.73
C ARG A 121 9.65 2.51 14.24
N SER A 122 8.62 2.02 13.55
CA SER A 122 8.64 0.67 12.98
C SER A 122 9.62 0.52 11.82
N TRP A 123 9.94 1.62 11.10
CA TRP A 123 10.97 1.59 10.08
C TRP A 123 12.34 1.29 10.65
N ASN A 124 12.69 1.89 11.77
CA ASN A 124 13.97 1.71 12.45
C ASN A 124 14.03 0.45 13.32
N GLY A 125 12.99 0.20 14.10
CA GLY A 125 13.00 -0.85 15.14
C GLY A 125 12.16 -2.08 14.82
N GLY A 126 11.56 -2.15 13.62
CA GLY A 126 10.61 -3.22 13.27
C GLY A 126 9.27 -3.07 13.99
N ILE A 127 8.35 -4.01 13.76
CA ILE A 127 6.98 -3.95 14.31
C ILE A 127 6.94 -4.05 15.84
N ASN A 128 7.94 -4.69 16.44
CA ASN A 128 8.05 -4.87 17.89
C ASN A 128 8.96 -3.84 18.56
N PHE A 129 9.10 -2.66 17.95
CA PHE A 129 9.95 -1.59 18.51
C PHE A 129 9.53 -1.17 19.91
N THR A 130 10.48 -0.64 20.68
CA THR A 130 10.17 0.11 21.91
C THR A 130 10.31 1.61 21.68
N LYS A 131 9.47 2.42 22.33
CA LYS A 131 9.57 3.88 22.22
C LYS A 131 10.95 4.39 22.65
N ARG A 132 11.50 3.84 23.73
CA ARG A 132 12.83 4.17 24.24
C ARG A 132 13.93 3.85 23.21
N GLY A 133 13.90 2.65 22.64
CA GLY A 133 14.93 2.19 21.67
C GLY A 133 14.95 3.00 20.39
N THR A 134 13.79 3.49 19.95
CA THR A 134 13.65 4.27 18.71
C THR A 134 13.59 5.78 18.91
N GLN A 135 13.72 6.28 20.13
CA GLN A 135 13.51 7.70 20.45
C GLN A 135 14.49 8.65 19.75
N LYS A 136 15.77 8.28 19.68
CA LYS A 136 16.80 9.07 19.01
C LYS A 136 16.51 9.17 17.51
N TYR A 137 16.17 8.03 16.88
CA TYR A 137 15.83 7.97 15.47
C TYR A 137 14.57 8.79 15.16
N TYR A 138 13.50 8.59 15.93
CA TYR A 138 12.26 9.34 15.79
C TYR A 138 12.48 10.85 15.81
N ARG A 139 13.22 11.36 16.81
CA ARG A 139 13.55 12.81 16.89
C ARG A 139 14.33 13.29 15.67
N LYS A 140 15.30 12.49 15.20
CA LYS A 140 16.10 12.83 14.01
C LYS A 140 15.23 12.93 12.76
N VAL A 141 14.31 11.99 12.55
CA VAL A 141 13.39 12.04 11.40
C VAL A 141 12.44 13.24 11.53
N MET A 142 11.82 13.44 12.70
CA MET A 142 10.91 14.58 12.94
C MET A 142 11.58 15.94 12.67
N SER A 143 12.86 16.09 13.01
CA SER A 143 13.61 17.34 12.73
C SER A 143 13.86 17.59 11.23
N LYS A 144 13.72 16.57 10.38
CA LYS A 144 13.87 16.67 8.93
C LYS A 144 12.52 16.79 8.19
N MET A 145 11.41 16.55 8.87
CA MET A 145 10.08 16.75 8.30
C MET A 145 9.79 18.25 8.13
N LYS A 146 9.52 18.65 6.89
CA LYS A 146 9.14 20.02 6.49
C LYS A 146 7.69 20.04 6.04
#